data_023fbd1c4d5ae48058995295a5729a27
#
_entry.id   023fbd1c4d5ae48058995295a5729a27
#
_cell.length_a   1.000
_cell.length_b   1.000
_cell.length_c   1.000
_cell.angle_alpha   90.00
_cell.angle_beta   90.00
_cell.angle_gamma   90.00
#
_symmetry.space_group_name_H-M   'P 1'
#
loop_
_entity.id
_entity.type
_entity.pdbx_description
1 polymer ?
#
loop_
_entity_poly.entity_id
_entity_poly.type
_entity_poly.pdbx_seq_one_letter_code
_entity_poly.pdbx_strand_id
1 'polypeptide(L)'
;MISPRQELLRLLATKSFRLGDFKLSSGGRSDYYIDCRTTTLDARGAQLTGQVFLEEIQRRGWNPEAIGGLTMGADPIVVAVAVTSGTLNGFLVRKAEKQHGTGQRVEGFRGKAARVVIVDDVCTTGASTIQAIEAAREFGFEVAGVMCLVEREEAHGRPDVEKAAAPAPFVAVFTAGDVRKEHLALGCQPSAVS
;
A
#
# COMPACT_ATOMS: atom_id res chain seq x y z
N MET A 1 0.00 16.63 -21.29
CA MET A 1 0.85 15.94 -20.27
C MET A 1 0.00 14.87 -19.59
N ILE A 2 0.53 13.69 -19.35
CA ILE A 2 -0.15 12.64 -18.57
C ILE A 2 -0.14 13.03 -17.09
N SER A 3 -1.18 12.63 -16.35
CA SER A 3 -1.24 12.92 -14.91
C SER A 3 -0.25 12.06 -14.12
N PRO A 4 0.17 12.49 -12.90
CA PRO A 4 1.01 11.66 -12.01
C PRO A 4 0.42 10.26 -11.78
N ARG A 5 -0.90 10.17 -11.61
CA ARG A 5 -1.63 8.90 -11.46
C ARG A 5 -1.50 8.00 -12.69
N GLN A 6 -1.62 8.56 -13.90
CA GLN A 6 -1.45 7.78 -15.14
C GLN A 6 0.01 7.33 -15.34
N GLU A 7 0.97 8.18 -14.99
CA GLU A 7 2.39 7.85 -15.07
C GLU A 7 2.74 6.73 -14.07
N LEU A 8 2.21 6.79 -12.83
CA LEU A 8 2.39 5.74 -11.82
C LEU A 8 1.82 4.41 -12.30
N LEU A 9 0.62 4.41 -12.90
CA LEU A 9 0.00 3.21 -13.47
C LEU A 9 0.89 2.57 -14.53
N ARG A 10 1.49 3.37 -15.41
CA ARG A 10 2.45 2.89 -16.44
C ARG A 10 3.70 2.27 -15.82
N LEU A 11 4.25 2.86 -14.77
CA LEU A 11 5.40 2.29 -14.07
C LEU A 11 5.03 0.96 -13.39
N LEU A 12 3.88 0.87 -12.74
CA LEU A 12 3.39 -0.38 -12.18
C LEU A 12 3.23 -1.46 -13.26
N ALA A 13 2.64 -1.10 -14.39
CA ALA A 13 2.42 -1.99 -15.51
C ALA A 13 3.71 -2.52 -16.14
N THR A 14 4.77 -1.72 -16.16
CA THR A 14 6.05 -2.08 -16.79
C THR A 14 7.06 -2.70 -15.85
N LYS A 15 7.08 -2.30 -14.57
CA LYS A 15 8.10 -2.72 -13.60
C LYS A 15 7.60 -3.75 -12.61
N SER A 16 6.33 -3.63 -12.18
CA SER A 16 5.79 -4.41 -11.07
C SER A 16 4.92 -5.59 -11.50
N PHE A 17 4.39 -5.57 -12.72
CA PHE A 17 3.45 -6.57 -13.22
C PHE A 17 4.11 -7.50 -14.25
N ARG A 18 3.84 -8.81 -14.14
CA ARG A 18 4.32 -9.84 -15.08
C ARG A 18 3.23 -10.85 -15.35
N LEU A 19 2.97 -11.16 -16.62
CA LEU A 19 2.15 -12.28 -17.03
C LEU A 19 2.98 -13.58 -16.99
N GLY A 20 2.37 -14.66 -16.54
CA GLY A 20 3.02 -15.98 -16.46
C GLY A 20 2.18 -16.91 -15.58
N ASP A 21 2.71 -18.09 -15.32
CA ASP A 21 2.07 -19.08 -14.45
C ASP A 21 2.80 -19.12 -13.11
N PHE A 22 2.20 -18.54 -12.10
CA PHE A 22 2.80 -18.38 -10.78
C PHE A 22 2.06 -19.21 -9.73
N LYS A 23 2.84 -19.90 -8.89
CA LYS A 23 2.34 -20.58 -7.71
C LYS A 23 2.23 -19.55 -6.56
N LEU A 24 1.05 -19.41 -5.99
CA LEU A 24 0.82 -18.54 -4.84
C LEU A 24 1.23 -19.21 -3.53
N SER A 25 1.63 -18.43 -2.54
CA SER A 25 1.92 -18.92 -1.18
C SER A 25 0.72 -19.60 -0.51
N SER A 26 -0.50 -19.24 -0.93
CA SER A 26 -1.76 -19.88 -0.52
C SER A 26 -2.01 -21.26 -1.14
N GLY A 27 -1.12 -21.75 -2.04
CA GLY A 27 -1.25 -23.02 -2.77
C GLY A 27 -2.00 -22.93 -4.11
N GLY A 28 -2.63 -21.79 -4.42
CA GLY A 28 -3.30 -21.55 -5.70
C GLY A 28 -2.32 -21.20 -6.83
N ARG A 29 -2.86 -21.00 -8.05
CA ARG A 29 -2.12 -20.53 -9.23
C ARG A 29 -2.66 -19.17 -9.66
N SER A 30 -1.81 -18.34 -10.24
CA SER A 30 -2.19 -17.06 -10.82
C SER A 30 -1.51 -16.90 -12.19
N ASP A 31 -2.22 -16.33 -13.14
CA ASP A 31 -1.71 -16.03 -14.49
C ASP A 31 -0.90 -14.72 -14.52
N TYR A 32 -0.68 -14.09 -13.37
CA TYR A 32 0.19 -12.92 -13.20
C TYR A 32 0.83 -12.87 -11.82
N TYR A 33 1.91 -12.12 -11.73
CA TYR A 33 2.58 -11.75 -10.48
C TYR A 33 2.70 -10.22 -10.41
N ILE A 34 2.53 -9.66 -9.19
CA ILE A 34 2.71 -8.23 -8.94
C ILE A 34 3.59 -8.02 -7.70
N ASP A 35 4.64 -7.19 -7.86
CA ASP A 35 5.49 -6.72 -6.77
C ASP A 35 5.64 -5.20 -6.88
N CYS A 36 4.84 -4.48 -6.13
CA CYS A 36 4.82 -3.02 -6.16
C CYS A 36 6.13 -2.37 -5.68
N ARG A 37 6.96 -3.10 -4.92
CA ARG A 37 8.25 -2.59 -4.43
C ARG A 37 9.21 -2.24 -5.55
N THR A 38 9.15 -2.94 -6.70
CA THR A 38 9.95 -2.61 -7.88
C THR A 38 9.61 -1.23 -8.48
N THR A 39 8.41 -0.70 -8.17
CA THR A 39 8.00 0.66 -8.52
C THR A 39 8.15 1.60 -7.33
N THR A 40 7.71 1.23 -6.14
CA THR A 40 7.73 2.14 -4.96
C THR A 40 9.14 2.42 -4.45
N LEU A 41 10.13 1.59 -4.79
CA LEU A 41 11.56 1.80 -4.53
C LEU A 41 12.31 2.38 -5.74
N ASP A 42 11.66 2.53 -6.90
CA ASP A 42 12.23 3.25 -8.04
C ASP A 42 12.18 4.76 -7.79
N ALA A 43 13.22 5.50 -8.18
CA ALA A 43 13.32 6.94 -7.89
C ALA A 43 12.12 7.74 -8.40
N ARG A 44 11.67 7.49 -9.66
CA ARG A 44 10.50 8.16 -10.21
C ARG A 44 9.20 7.60 -9.65
N GLY A 45 9.14 6.27 -9.47
CA GLY A 45 8.01 5.58 -8.87
C GLY A 45 7.72 6.03 -7.45
N ALA A 46 8.75 6.23 -6.61
CA ALA A 46 8.61 6.76 -5.26
C ALA A 46 8.01 8.17 -5.25
N GLN A 47 8.53 9.08 -6.11
CA GLN A 47 8.00 10.44 -6.25
C GLN A 47 6.51 10.43 -6.61
N LEU A 48 6.13 9.65 -7.62
CA LEU A 48 4.74 9.53 -8.07
C LEU A 48 3.85 8.88 -7.02
N THR A 49 4.35 7.87 -6.31
CA THR A 49 3.63 7.23 -5.19
C THR A 49 3.31 8.25 -4.11
N GLY A 50 4.31 9.03 -3.69
CA GLY A 50 4.13 10.10 -2.71
C GLY A 50 3.07 11.11 -3.15
N GLN A 51 3.15 11.61 -4.39
CA GLN A 51 2.19 12.56 -4.95
C GLN A 51 0.77 12.00 -4.99
N VAL A 52 0.59 10.81 -5.58
CA VAL A 52 -0.75 10.21 -5.77
C VAL A 52 -1.42 9.88 -4.43
N PHE A 53 -0.68 9.35 -3.46
CA PHE A 53 -1.23 9.07 -2.13
C PHE A 53 -1.60 10.37 -1.41
N LEU A 54 -0.75 11.39 -1.46
CA LEU A 54 -1.01 12.68 -0.82
C LEU A 54 -2.24 13.38 -1.44
N GLU A 55 -2.35 13.40 -2.77
CA GLU A 55 -3.53 13.93 -3.48
C GLU A 55 -4.81 13.20 -3.06
N GLU A 56 -4.77 11.87 -2.92
CA GLU A 56 -5.93 11.09 -2.51
C GLU A 56 -6.33 11.37 -1.05
N ILE A 57 -5.36 11.48 -0.14
CA ILE A 57 -5.59 11.86 1.27
C ILE A 57 -6.24 13.24 1.35
N GLN A 58 -5.72 14.22 0.61
CA GLN A 58 -6.23 15.60 0.58
C GLN A 58 -7.65 15.66 -0.01
N ARG A 59 -7.89 14.95 -1.13
CA ARG A 59 -9.19 14.90 -1.79
C ARG A 59 -10.28 14.34 -0.87
N ARG A 60 -9.92 13.47 0.06
CA ARG A 60 -10.84 12.88 1.04
C ARG A 60 -10.98 13.68 2.33
N GLY A 61 -10.18 14.70 2.54
CA GLY A 61 -10.22 15.54 3.74
C GLY A 61 -9.89 14.77 5.03
N TRP A 62 -9.05 13.72 4.94
CA TRP A 62 -8.74 12.92 6.14
C TRP A 62 -7.89 13.63 7.17
N ASN A 63 -7.08 14.61 6.76
CA ASN A 63 -6.23 15.44 7.62
C ASN A 63 -5.45 14.65 8.68
N PRO A 64 -4.64 13.64 8.29
CA PRO A 64 -3.86 12.88 9.24
C PRO A 64 -2.64 13.65 9.74
N GLU A 65 -2.13 13.27 10.91
CA GLU A 65 -0.84 13.71 11.45
C GLU A 65 0.30 12.80 11.02
N ALA A 66 -0.04 11.52 10.72
CA ALA A 66 0.93 10.53 10.27
C ALA A 66 0.31 9.50 9.31
N ILE A 67 1.21 8.84 8.58
CA ILE A 67 0.90 7.73 7.71
C ILE A 67 1.76 6.53 8.10
N GLY A 68 1.22 5.31 8.02
CA GLY A 68 1.98 4.12 8.36
C GLY A 68 1.36 2.84 7.86
N GLY A 69 2.07 1.73 8.03
CA GLY A 69 1.60 0.41 7.61
C GLY A 69 2.55 -0.70 7.98
N LEU A 70 2.21 -1.93 7.58
CA LEU A 70 2.99 -3.10 7.92
C LEU A 70 4.28 -3.19 7.09
N THR A 71 5.43 -3.38 7.77
CA THR A 71 6.71 -3.59 7.10
C THR A 71 6.70 -4.95 6.34
N MET A 72 7.31 -5.06 5.13
CA MET A 72 8.13 -4.12 4.35
C MET A 72 7.34 -3.45 3.20
N GLY A 73 6.13 -3.88 2.87
CA GLY A 73 5.38 -3.38 1.71
C GLY A 73 5.04 -1.89 1.83
N ALA A 74 4.62 -1.47 3.03
CA ALA A 74 4.25 -0.09 3.30
C ALA A 74 5.44 0.89 3.40
N ASP A 75 6.63 0.43 3.78
CA ASP A 75 7.75 1.30 4.13
C ASP A 75 8.10 2.33 3.04
N PRO A 76 8.26 1.94 1.76
CA PRO A 76 8.57 2.90 0.70
C PRO A 76 7.45 3.94 0.51
N ILE A 77 6.19 3.53 0.64
CA ILE A 77 5.02 4.41 0.49
C ILE A 77 5.01 5.44 1.62
N VAL A 78 5.22 4.99 2.87
CA VAL A 78 5.27 5.86 4.06
C VAL A 78 6.34 6.93 3.89
N VAL A 79 7.56 6.54 3.50
CA VAL A 79 8.66 7.49 3.30
C VAL A 79 8.36 8.43 2.13
N ALA A 80 7.86 7.93 1.01
CA ALA A 80 7.53 8.73 -0.16
C ALA A 80 6.48 9.82 0.17
N VAL A 81 5.42 9.46 0.89
CA VAL A 81 4.37 10.40 1.29
C VAL A 81 4.88 11.42 2.32
N ALA A 82 5.63 10.98 3.33
CA ALA A 82 6.19 11.86 4.34
C ALA A 82 7.11 12.92 3.71
N VAL A 83 8.01 12.51 2.82
CA VAL A 83 8.92 13.42 2.09
C VAL A 83 8.15 14.37 1.17
N THR A 84 7.15 13.86 0.43
CA THR A 84 6.35 14.69 -0.50
C THR A 84 5.50 15.72 0.23
N SER A 85 4.93 15.36 1.38
CA SER A 85 4.09 16.25 2.18
C SER A 85 4.90 17.34 2.90
N GLY A 86 6.12 17.01 3.33
CA GLY A 86 6.95 17.86 4.18
C GLY A 86 6.40 18.08 5.61
N THR A 87 5.23 17.53 5.93
CA THR A 87 4.54 17.75 7.21
C THR A 87 4.00 16.49 7.86
N LEU A 88 3.62 15.47 7.07
CA LEU A 88 3.14 14.20 7.59
C LEU A 88 4.29 13.38 8.16
N ASN A 89 4.11 12.87 9.36
CA ASN A 89 5.05 11.94 9.96
C ASN A 89 4.84 10.52 9.44
N GLY A 90 5.88 9.67 9.57
CA GLY A 90 5.81 8.25 9.24
C GLY A 90 5.88 7.36 10.47
N PHE A 91 5.14 6.24 10.45
CA PHE A 91 5.33 5.14 11.38
C PHE A 91 5.28 3.80 10.65
N LEU A 92 5.94 2.81 11.23
CA LEU A 92 5.98 1.45 10.68
C LEU A 92 5.42 0.46 11.70
N VAL A 93 4.70 -0.52 11.22
CA VAL A 93 4.16 -1.62 12.03
C VAL A 93 4.97 -2.88 11.77
N ARG A 94 5.52 -3.46 12.82
CA ARG A 94 6.28 -4.73 12.76
C ARG A 94 5.32 -5.92 12.73
N LYS A 95 5.70 -6.97 12.00
CA LYS A 95 4.94 -8.25 11.96
C LYS A 95 4.90 -8.95 13.31
N ALA A 96 5.95 -8.81 14.11
CA ALA A 96 6.07 -9.42 15.43
C ALA A 96 6.47 -8.37 16.48
N GLU A 97 6.10 -8.62 17.72
CA GLU A 97 6.55 -7.82 18.87
C GLU A 97 8.06 -7.87 19.03
N LYS A 98 8.62 -6.82 19.61
CA LYS A 98 10.03 -6.77 19.98
C LYS A 98 10.26 -7.73 21.15
N GLN A 99 11.14 -8.73 20.99
CA GLN A 99 11.50 -9.66 22.06
C GLN A 99 12.24 -8.96 23.22
N HIS A 100 12.82 -7.77 22.97
CA HIS A 100 13.52 -6.96 23.97
C HIS A 100 13.05 -5.51 23.88
N GLY A 101 12.74 -4.89 25.02
CA GLY A 101 12.31 -3.49 25.13
C GLY A 101 10.82 -3.35 25.45
N THR A 102 10.15 -2.36 24.87
CA THR A 102 8.78 -1.95 25.22
C THR A 102 7.68 -2.89 24.69
N GLY A 103 7.99 -3.98 23.99
CA GLY A 103 7.00 -4.88 23.37
C GLY A 103 6.18 -4.27 22.23
N GLN A 104 6.39 -2.99 21.92
CA GLN A 104 5.54 -2.26 20.97
C GLN A 104 5.84 -2.65 19.51
N ARG A 105 4.75 -2.81 18.75
CA ARG A 105 4.78 -3.11 17.31
C ARG A 105 4.95 -1.86 16.44
N VAL A 106 4.69 -0.66 16.97
CA VAL A 106 4.77 0.63 16.25
C VAL A 106 6.13 1.28 16.46
N GLU A 107 6.79 1.65 15.35
CA GLU A 107 8.07 2.37 15.32
C GLU A 107 7.89 3.71 14.57
N GLY A 108 8.69 4.72 14.91
CA GLY A 108 8.66 6.05 14.32
C GLY A 108 7.77 7.02 15.07
N PHE A 109 6.79 7.63 14.40
CA PHE A 109 5.89 8.61 15.01
C PHE A 109 5.07 8.03 16.18
N ARG A 110 4.91 8.82 17.26
CA ARG A 110 4.29 8.39 18.53
C ARG A 110 3.35 9.43 19.13
N GLY A 111 2.64 10.19 18.31
CA GLY A 111 1.63 11.15 18.78
C GLY A 111 0.49 10.45 19.54
N LYS A 112 0.09 10.97 20.70
CA LYS A 112 -1.04 10.41 21.46
C LYS A 112 -2.36 10.75 20.76
N ALA A 113 -3.25 9.76 20.59
CA ALA A 113 -4.55 9.89 19.94
C ALA A 113 -4.48 10.57 18.54
N ALA A 114 -3.32 10.43 17.87
CA ALA A 114 -3.11 11.03 16.57
C ALA A 114 -3.99 10.40 15.50
N ARG A 115 -4.49 11.21 14.57
CA ARG A 115 -5.20 10.75 13.38
C ARG A 115 -4.19 10.25 12.36
N VAL A 116 -4.38 9.01 11.89
CA VAL A 116 -3.42 8.38 10.97
C VAL A 116 -4.11 7.75 9.77
N VAL A 117 -3.36 7.62 8.68
CA VAL A 117 -3.76 6.81 7.51
C VAL A 117 -2.90 5.56 7.47
N ILE A 118 -3.55 4.41 7.31
CA ILE A 118 -2.89 3.13 7.09
C ILE A 118 -2.69 2.90 5.60
N VAL A 119 -1.49 2.44 5.21
CA VAL A 119 -1.17 2.12 3.81
C VAL A 119 -0.59 0.73 3.66
N ASP A 120 -0.83 0.16 2.48
CA ASP A 120 -0.24 -1.12 2.05
C ASP A 120 0.14 -1.04 0.56
N ASP A 121 1.07 -1.87 0.10
CA ASP A 121 1.44 -1.92 -1.31
C ASP A 121 0.47 -2.76 -2.13
N VAL A 122 0.15 -3.97 -1.69
CA VAL A 122 -0.78 -4.87 -2.36
C VAL A 122 -1.77 -5.48 -1.38
N CYS A 123 -3.04 -5.13 -1.52
CA CYS A 123 -4.12 -5.78 -0.81
C CYS A 123 -4.56 -7.05 -1.56
N THR A 124 -4.22 -8.23 -1.01
CA THR A 124 -4.67 -9.54 -1.49
C THR A 124 -5.80 -10.05 -0.57
N THR A 125 -5.47 -10.78 0.47
CA THR A 125 -6.45 -11.18 1.51
C THR A 125 -6.70 -10.09 2.54
N GLY A 126 -5.94 -9.01 2.52
CA GLY A 126 -6.01 -7.92 3.48
C GLY A 126 -5.34 -8.19 4.83
N ALA A 127 -4.76 -9.37 5.05
CA ALA A 127 -4.20 -9.75 6.36
C ALA A 127 -3.13 -8.77 6.86
N SER A 128 -2.25 -8.28 5.99
CA SER A 128 -1.21 -7.28 6.33
C SER A 128 -1.83 -5.95 6.72
N THR A 129 -2.79 -5.49 5.94
CA THR A 129 -3.52 -4.24 6.16
C THR A 129 -4.30 -4.29 7.48
N ILE A 130 -5.00 -5.41 7.75
CA ILE A 130 -5.74 -5.62 9.01
C ILE A 130 -4.80 -5.60 10.21
N GLN A 131 -3.67 -6.30 10.16
CA GLN A 131 -2.66 -6.26 11.22
C GLN A 131 -2.12 -4.85 11.49
N ALA A 132 -1.97 -4.03 10.44
CA ALA A 132 -1.53 -2.64 10.59
C ALA A 132 -2.61 -1.77 11.28
N ILE A 133 -3.88 -1.95 10.91
CA ILE A 133 -5.03 -1.27 11.53
C ILE A 133 -5.12 -1.60 13.02
N GLU A 134 -5.08 -2.89 13.36
CA GLU A 134 -5.15 -3.38 14.74
C GLU A 134 -4.00 -2.81 15.58
N ALA A 135 -2.76 -2.94 15.11
CA ALA A 135 -1.59 -2.43 15.83
C ALA A 135 -1.62 -0.90 16.01
N ALA A 136 -2.12 -0.15 15.03
CA ALA A 136 -2.27 1.29 15.12
C ALA A 136 -3.30 1.68 16.20
N ARG A 137 -4.44 0.99 16.24
CA ARG A 137 -5.48 1.21 17.25
C ARG A 137 -5.05 0.78 18.66
N GLU A 138 -4.37 -0.38 18.79
CA GLU A 138 -3.76 -0.83 20.04
C GLU A 138 -2.74 0.17 20.58
N PHE A 139 -2.01 0.82 19.69
CA PHE A 139 -1.08 1.90 20.05
C PHE A 139 -1.77 3.18 20.51
N GLY A 140 -3.08 3.33 20.23
CA GLY A 140 -3.89 4.50 20.60
C GLY A 140 -4.06 5.52 19.48
N PHE A 141 -3.80 5.16 18.22
CA PHE A 141 -4.08 6.02 17.07
C PHE A 141 -5.55 5.96 16.65
N GLU A 142 -6.06 7.08 16.10
CA GLU A 142 -7.33 7.14 15.40
C GLU A 142 -7.09 6.89 13.90
N VAL A 143 -7.60 5.78 13.36
CA VAL A 143 -7.49 5.49 11.92
C VAL A 143 -8.52 6.32 11.16
N ALA A 144 -8.06 7.28 10.37
CA ALA A 144 -8.88 8.19 9.56
C ALA A 144 -9.19 7.64 8.16
N GLY A 145 -8.36 6.76 7.67
CA GLY A 145 -8.51 6.11 6.36
C GLY A 145 -7.50 4.99 6.16
N VAL A 146 -7.81 4.11 5.23
CA VAL A 146 -6.96 2.98 4.84
C VAL A 146 -6.81 2.99 3.33
N MET A 147 -5.58 2.85 2.83
CA MET A 147 -5.29 2.83 1.39
C MET A 147 -4.37 1.68 1.02
N CYS A 148 -4.58 1.09 -0.16
CA CYS A 148 -3.54 0.28 -0.80
C CYS A 148 -3.20 0.84 -2.18
N LEU A 149 -1.97 0.58 -2.64
CA LEU A 149 -1.54 0.99 -3.97
C LEU A 149 -2.23 0.15 -5.04
N VAL A 150 -2.26 -1.18 -4.87
CA VAL A 150 -2.95 -2.09 -5.77
C VAL A 150 -3.80 -3.09 -4.99
N GLU A 151 -5.07 -3.22 -5.39
CA GLU A 151 -5.97 -4.26 -4.89
C GLU A 151 -6.05 -5.43 -5.86
N ARG A 152 -5.94 -6.64 -5.33
CA ARG A 152 -6.22 -7.87 -6.07
C ARG A 152 -7.67 -8.28 -5.82
N GLU A 153 -8.58 -7.80 -6.66
CA GLU A 153 -10.03 -7.96 -6.50
C GLU A 153 -10.45 -9.43 -6.42
N GLU A 154 -9.78 -10.31 -7.17
CA GLU A 154 -10.04 -11.76 -7.21
C GLU A 154 -9.68 -12.48 -5.90
N ALA A 155 -8.94 -11.85 -5.02
CA ALA A 155 -8.60 -12.40 -3.71
C ALA A 155 -9.65 -12.10 -2.62
N HIS A 156 -10.63 -11.25 -2.94
CA HIS A 156 -11.78 -10.91 -2.10
C HIS A 156 -11.43 -10.42 -0.67
N GLY A 157 -10.26 -9.80 -0.47
CA GLY A 157 -9.83 -9.29 0.84
C GLY A 157 -10.51 -7.99 1.26
N ARG A 158 -11.10 -7.24 0.32
CA ARG A 158 -11.74 -5.94 0.58
C ARG A 158 -12.76 -5.96 1.72
N PRO A 159 -13.75 -6.87 1.76
CA PRO A 159 -14.77 -6.87 2.82
C PRO A 159 -14.18 -7.01 4.23
N ASP A 160 -13.13 -7.82 4.39
CA ASP A 160 -12.48 -8.02 5.68
C ASP A 160 -11.69 -6.77 6.10
N VAL A 161 -11.01 -6.11 5.14
CA VAL A 161 -10.31 -4.84 5.40
C VAL A 161 -11.31 -3.73 5.74
N GLU A 162 -12.40 -3.59 5.01
CA GLU A 162 -13.45 -2.59 5.30
C GLU A 162 -14.08 -2.80 6.68
N LYS A 163 -14.36 -4.06 7.04
CA LYS A 163 -14.84 -4.42 8.37
C LYS A 163 -13.84 -4.05 9.47
N ALA A 164 -12.57 -4.37 9.28
CA ALA A 164 -11.52 -4.04 10.24
C ALA A 164 -11.25 -2.53 10.31
N ALA A 165 -11.35 -1.82 9.17
CA ALA A 165 -11.14 -0.37 9.10
C ALA A 165 -12.29 0.43 9.73
N ALA A 166 -13.51 -0.08 9.70
CA ALA A 166 -14.70 0.67 10.12
C ALA A 166 -14.51 1.45 11.44
N PRO A 167 -14.97 2.71 11.53
CA PRO A 167 -15.71 3.49 10.53
C PRO A 167 -14.84 4.16 9.45
N ALA A 168 -13.51 3.98 9.47
CA ALA A 168 -12.62 4.55 8.47
C ALA A 168 -12.83 3.89 7.09
N PRO A 169 -12.86 4.65 5.98
CA PRO A 169 -13.02 4.08 4.65
C PRO A 169 -11.74 3.38 4.16
N PHE A 170 -11.89 2.34 3.34
CA PHE A 170 -10.81 1.70 2.60
C PHE A 170 -10.83 2.10 1.12
N VAL A 171 -9.66 2.36 0.56
CA VAL A 171 -9.48 2.81 -0.82
C VAL A 171 -8.30 2.12 -1.48
N ALA A 172 -8.53 1.60 -2.68
CA ALA A 172 -7.45 1.19 -3.57
C ALA A 172 -7.11 2.32 -4.55
N VAL A 173 -5.83 2.59 -4.75
CA VAL A 173 -5.39 3.55 -5.79
C VAL A 173 -5.64 2.94 -7.16
N PHE A 174 -5.26 1.69 -7.35
CA PHE A 174 -5.50 0.91 -8.57
C PHE A 174 -5.99 -0.48 -8.22
N THR A 175 -6.62 -1.14 -9.19
CA THR A 175 -6.87 -2.58 -9.15
C THR A 175 -5.80 -3.34 -9.94
N ALA A 176 -5.64 -4.63 -9.68
CA ALA A 176 -4.78 -5.50 -10.51
C ALA A 176 -5.28 -5.52 -11.98
N GLY A 177 -6.59 -5.40 -12.16
CA GLY A 177 -7.22 -5.26 -13.48
C GLY A 177 -6.78 -4.00 -14.23
N ASP A 178 -6.67 -2.85 -13.53
CA ASP A 178 -6.16 -1.60 -14.12
C ASP A 178 -4.71 -1.75 -14.58
N VAL A 179 -3.86 -2.33 -13.73
CA VAL A 179 -2.44 -2.55 -14.03
C VAL A 179 -2.28 -3.51 -15.21
N ARG A 180 -3.05 -4.61 -15.24
CA ARG A 180 -3.07 -5.58 -16.35
C ARG A 180 -3.48 -4.94 -17.66
N LYS A 181 -4.55 -4.14 -17.66
CA LYS A 181 -5.05 -3.43 -18.83
C LYS A 181 -3.98 -2.50 -19.42
N GLU A 182 -3.32 -1.73 -18.57
CA GLU A 182 -2.23 -0.84 -18.99
C GLU A 182 -1.02 -1.64 -19.50
N HIS A 183 -0.65 -2.76 -18.85
CA HIS A 183 0.44 -3.65 -19.28
C HIS A 183 0.21 -4.17 -20.70
N LEU A 184 -0.99 -4.65 -21.00
CA LEU A 184 -1.36 -5.12 -22.33
C LEU A 184 -1.38 -3.99 -23.37
N ALA A 185 -1.89 -2.80 -23.00
CA ALA A 185 -1.94 -1.63 -23.88
C ALA A 185 -0.54 -1.13 -24.27
N LEU A 186 0.45 -1.29 -23.38
CA LEU A 186 1.86 -0.95 -23.64
C LEU A 186 2.61 -2.01 -24.46
N GLY A 187 1.97 -3.12 -24.83
CA GLY A 187 2.60 -4.20 -25.61
C GLY A 187 3.71 -4.95 -24.87
N CYS A 188 3.69 -4.92 -23.54
CA CYS A 188 4.65 -5.67 -22.72
C CYS A 188 4.45 -7.18 -22.95
N GLN A 189 5.49 -7.86 -23.37
CA GLN A 189 5.44 -9.32 -23.63
C GLN A 189 5.54 -10.11 -22.31
N PRO A 190 4.96 -11.35 -22.27
CA PRO A 190 5.16 -12.24 -21.15
C PRO A 190 6.66 -12.46 -20.90
N SER A 191 7.12 -12.27 -19.68
CA SER A 191 8.49 -12.62 -19.32
C SER A 191 8.65 -14.13 -19.44
N ALA A 192 9.62 -14.59 -20.24
CA ALA A 192 10.02 -15.98 -20.21
C ALA A 192 10.44 -16.32 -18.77
N VAL A 193 9.69 -17.19 -18.12
CA VAL A 193 10.04 -17.71 -16.79
C VAL A 193 11.22 -18.63 -17.00
N SER A 194 12.41 -18.20 -16.56
CA SER A 194 13.59 -19.06 -16.44
C SER A 194 13.60 -19.74 -15.08
#